data_62cddc5ab4e73a06856e8e3661aea1d0
#
_entry.id   62cddc5ab4e73a06856e8e3661aea1d0
#
_cell.length_a   1.000
_cell.length_b   1.000
_cell.length_c   1.000
_cell.angle_alpha   90.00
_cell.angle_beta   90.00
_cell.angle_gamma   90.00
#
_symmetry.space_group_name_H-M   'P 1'
#
loop_
_entity.id
_entity.type
_entity.pdbx_description
1 polymer ?
#
loop_
_entity_poly.entity_id
_entity_poly.type
_entity_poly.pdbx_seq_one_letter_code
_entity_poly.pdbx_strand_id
1 'polypeptide(L)'
;SGFVALAMCGGAWILANAAPLEEREKADPFLRLGRYFFALAFVAFGIQHFAFGRYAAGLGPPWIPGGPVLACLFGVIFVAAGAVMIIGKKQDLAATLLGSLTLLYFLLLYVPRIVGKLHDPGPWTSGFEILALCGSALVLAGSTPREENVRV
;
A
#
# COMPACT_ATOMS: atom_id res chain seq x y z
N SER A 1 3.24 -14.10 -1.71
CA SER A 1 4.58 -13.93 -1.14
C SER A 1 4.49 -13.54 0.34
N GLY A 2 5.55 -13.83 1.13
CA GLY A 2 5.58 -13.50 2.57
C GLY A 2 5.38 -12.02 2.87
N PHE A 3 5.81 -11.13 1.99
CA PHE A 3 5.64 -9.68 2.15
C PHE A 3 4.17 -9.23 1.99
N VAL A 4 3.39 -9.92 1.15
CA VAL A 4 1.95 -9.68 1.05
C VAL A 4 1.27 -10.07 2.36
N ALA A 5 1.60 -11.23 2.92
CA ALA A 5 1.08 -11.65 4.22
C ALA A 5 1.44 -10.65 5.33
N LEU A 6 2.69 -10.15 5.34
CA LEU A 6 3.12 -9.12 6.29
C LEU A 6 2.31 -7.82 6.14
N ALA A 7 2.08 -7.37 4.91
CA ALA A 7 1.27 -6.19 4.64
C ALA A 7 -0.19 -6.39 5.06
N MET A 8 -0.76 -7.57 4.81
CA MET A 8 -2.13 -7.91 5.23
C MET A 8 -2.27 -7.96 6.74
N CYS A 9 -1.30 -8.54 7.46
CA CYS A 9 -1.24 -8.48 8.92
C CYS A 9 -1.16 -7.04 9.43
N GLY A 10 -0.30 -6.22 8.85
CA GLY A 10 -0.21 -4.80 9.16
C GLY A 10 -1.52 -4.06 8.92
N GLY A 11 -2.18 -4.32 7.80
CA GLY A 11 -3.49 -3.78 7.46
C GLY A 11 -4.58 -4.18 8.46
N ALA A 12 -4.63 -5.45 8.85
CA ALA A 12 -5.57 -5.93 9.87
C ALA A 12 -5.36 -5.23 11.23
N TRP A 13 -4.12 -5.02 11.62
CA TRP A 13 -3.79 -4.29 12.85
C TRP A 13 -4.14 -2.79 12.76
N ILE A 14 -3.99 -2.17 11.59
CA ILE A 14 -4.44 -0.79 11.35
C ILE A 14 -5.95 -0.72 11.54
N LEU A 15 -6.70 -1.66 10.96
CA LEU A 15 -8.16 -1.75 11.11
C LEU A 15 -8.58 -1.93 12.57
N ALA A 16 -7.90 -2.80 13.31
CA ALA A 16 -8.16 -3.00 14.74
C ALA A 16 -7.93 -1.72 15.57
N ASN A 17 -6.96 -0.88 15.17
CA ASN A 17 -6.71 0.42 15.80
C ASN A 17 -7.64 1.54 15.32
N ALA A 18 -8.41 1.35 14.26
CA ALA A 18 -9.36 2.32 13.74
C ALA A 18 -10.69 2.34 14.52
N ALA A 19 -10.81 1.56 15.60
CA ALA A 19 -11.96 1.54 16.50
C ALA A 19 -12.25 2.92 17.12
N PRO A 20 -13.50 3.19 17.59
CA PRO A 20 -13.92 4.47 18.15
C PRO A 20 -13.00 4.97 19.26
N LEU A 21 -12.87 6.30 19.38
CA LEU A 21 -11.93 6.98 20.28
C LEU A 21 -12.09 6.60 21.76
N GLU A 22 -13.30 6.22 22.19
CA GLU A 22 -13.59 5.80 23.57
C GLU A 22 -12.89 4.49 23.98
N GLU A 23 -12.57 3.63 23.00
CA GLU A 23 -11.83 2.38 23.23
C GLU A 23 -10.32 2.54 23.02
N ARG A 24 -9.88 3.64 22.37
CA ARG A 24 -8.45 3.87 22.04
C ARG A 24 -7.57 4.10 23.25
N GLU A 25 -8.09 4.57 24.35
CA GLU A 25 -7.33 4.84 25.58
C GLU A 25 -6.74 3.55 26.21
N LYS A 26 -7.34 2.41 25.87
CA LYS A 26 -6.90 1.07 26.27
C LYS A 26 -6.21 0.29 25.16
N ALA A 27 -5.98 0.89 23.98
CA ALA A 27 -5.37 0.20 22.87
C ALA A 27 -3.94 -0.23 23.21
N ASP A 28 -3.72 -1.53 23.21
CA ASP A 28 -2.44 -2.17 23.47
C ASP A 28 -1.35 -1.51 22.57
N PRO A 29 -0.20 -1.10 23.14
CA PRO A 29 0.95 -0.61 22.37
C PRO A 29 1.33 -1.53 21.20
N PHE A 30 1.04 -2.81 21.34
CA PHE A 30 1.24 -3.83 20.33
C PHE A 30 0.43 -3.56 19.04
N LEU A 31 -0.78 -2.99 19.16
CA LEU A 31 -1.60 -2.64 18.00
C LEU A 31 -0.96 -1.52 17.15
N ARG A 32 -0.14 -0.66 17.74
CA ARG A 32 0.60 0.38 17.02
C ARG A 32 1.67 -0.19 16.07
N LEU A 33 2.08 -1.44 16.31
CA LEU A 33 3.04 -2.13 15.45
C LEU A 33 2.51 -2.35 14.02
N GLY A 34 1.20 -2.40 13.83
CA GLY A 34 0.57 -2.65 12.52
C GLY A 34 1.07 -1.69 11.43
N ARG A 35 1.23 -0.40 11.78
CA ARG A 35 1.77 0.60 10.83
C ARG A 35 3.19 0.30 10.38
N TYR A 36 4.04 -0.21 11.29
CA TYR A 36 5.43 -0.54 10.96
C TYR A 36 5.52 -1.77 10.06
N PHE A 37 4.71 -2.81 10.33
CA PHE A 37 4.65 -3.97 9.43
C PHE A 37 4.16 -3.59 8.06
N PHE A 38 3.14 -2.74 7.99
CA PHE A 38 2.61 -2.22 6.74
C PHE A 38 3.65 -1.39 5.99
N ALA A 39 4.30 -0.46 6.67
CA ALA A 39 5.35 0.38 6.11
C ALA A 39 6.55 -0.43 5.60
N LEU A 40 7.02 -1.41 6.40
CA LEU A 40 8.11 -2.32 6.01
C LEU A 40 7.77 -3.15 4.78
N ALA A 41 6.52 -3.61 4.67
CA ALA A 41 6.07 -4.33 3.48
C ALA A 41 6.16 -3.46 2.22
N PHE A 42 5.79 -2.17 2.29
CA PHE A 42 5.93 -1.26 1.16
C PHE A 42 7.38 -0.93 0.82
N VAL A 43 8.25 -0.79 1.80
CA VAL A 43 9.69 -0.68 1.56
C VAL A 43 10.20 -1.92 0.82
N ALA A 44 9.81 -3.12 1.27
CA ALA A 44 10.19 -4.37 0.62
C ALA A 44 9.64 -4.47 -0.82
N PHE A 45 8.38 -4.07 -1.06
CA PHE A 45 7.80 -4.00 -2.41
C PHE A 45 8.56 -3.02 -3.29
N GLY A 46 8.93 -1.85 -2.77
CA GLY A 46 9.74 -0.89 -3.50
C GLY A 46 11.10 -1.47 -3.90
N ILE A 47 11.79 -2.14 -2.98
CA ILE A 47 13.07 -2.83 -3.28
C ILE A 47 12.87 -3.91 -4.34
N GLN A 48 11.78 -4.69 -4.28
CA GLN A 48 11.46 -5.70 -5.29
C GLN A 48 11.25 -5.09 -6.68
N HIS A 49 10.69 -3.88 -6.78
CA HIS A 49 10.55 -3.19 -8.07
C HIS A 49 11.91 -2.86 -8.70
N PHE A 50 12.94 -2.58 -7.90
CA PHE A 50 14.31 -2.42 -8.42
C PHE A 50 14.93 -3.76 -8.81
N ALA A 51 14.78 -4.78 -7.98
CA ALA A 51 15.37 -6.10 -8.23
C ALA A 51 14.74 -6.82 -9.43
N PHE A 52 13.40 -6.70 -9.58
CA PHE A 52 12.59 -7.40 -10.57
C PHE A 52 11.90 -6.44 -11.56
N GLY A 53 12.43 -5.25 -11.77
CA GLY A 53 11.80 -4.20 -12.58
C GLY A 53 11.47 -4.63 -14.01
N ARG A 54 12.31 -5.47 -14.63
CA ARG A 54 12.04 -6.04 -15.96
C ARG A 54 10.85 -6.99 -15.96
N TYR A 55 10.72 -7.80 -14.90
CA TYR A 55 9.57 -8.68 -14.73
C TYR A 55 8.29 -7.88 -14.45
N ALA A 56 8.36 -6.91 -13.55
CA ALA A 56 7.24 -6.02 -13.25
C ALA A 56 6.78 -5.22 -14.49
N ALA A 57 7.72 -4.77 -15.32
CA ALA A 57 7.44 -4.12 -16.59
C ALA A 57 6.70 -5.03 -17.57
N GLY A 58 7.04 -6.32 -17.62
CA GLY A 58 6.34 -7.32 -18.45
C GLY A 58 4.91 -7.65 -17.98
N LEU A 59 4.54 -7.21 -16.78
CA LEU A 59 3.17 -7.33 -16.26
C LEU A 59 2.26 -6.21 -16.78
N GLY A 60 2.82 -5.10 -17.24
CA GLY A 60 2.06 -3.97 -17.77
C GLY A 60 1.45 -4.25 -19.15
N PRO A 61 0.36 -3.54 -19.49
CA PRO A 61 -0.19 -3.61 -20.84
C PRO A 61 0.81 -3.05 -21.86
N PRO A 62 0.84 -3.59 -23.09
CA PRO A 62 1.80 -3.19 -24.14
C PRO A 62 1.72 -1.72 -24.55
N TRP A 63 0.60 -1.05 -24.26
CA TRP A 63 0.37 0.35 -24.61
C TRP A 63 1.00 1.33 -23.60
N ILE A 64 1.51 0.86 -22.45
CA ILE A 64 2.23 1.70 -21.49
C ILE A 64 3.72 1.73 -21.87
N PRO A 65 4.24 2.85 -22.42
CA PRO A 65 5.64 2.97 -22.75
C PRO A 65 6.50 3.06 -21.47
N GLY A 66 7.77 2.62 -21.54
CA GLY A 66 8.72 2.82 -20.46
C GLY A 66 8.56 1.90 -19.26
N GLY A 67 8.06 0.69 -19.43
CA GLY A 67 7.77 -0.27 -18.37
C GLY A 67 8.85 -0.40 -17.29
N PRO A 68 10.16 -0.56 -17.59
CA PRO A 68 11.20 -0.63 -16.56
C PRO A 68 11.39 0.69 -15.80
N VAL A 69 11.28 1.83 -16.47
CA VAL A 69 11.38 3.17 -15.85
C VAL A 69 10.19 3.39 -14.92
N LEU A 70 9.00 3.01 -15.36
CA LEU A 70 7.79 3.11 -14.55
C LEU A 70 7.87 2.20 -13.31
N ALA A 71 8.38 0.98 -13.46
CA ALA A 71 8.62 0.07 -12.33
C ALA A 71 9.59 0.68 -11.31
N CYS A 72 10.69 1.30 -11.76
CA CYS A 72 11.62 2.00 -10.88
C CYS A 72 10.95 3.19 -10.18
N LEU A 73 10.13 3.96 -10.88
CA LEU A 73 9.39 5.08 -10.30
C LEU A 73 8.46 4.61 -9.18
N PHE A 74 7.67 3.55 -9.40
CA PHE A 74 6.85 2.94 -8.36
C PHE A 74 7.70 2.43 -7.19
N GLY A 75 8.86 1.83 -7.48
CA GLY A 75 9.82 1.41 -6.45
C GLY A 75 10.24 2.56 -5.54
N VAL A 76 10.65 3.70 -6.13
CA VAL A 76 11.01 4.92 -5.36
C VAL A 76 9.84 5.41 -4.51
N ILE A 77 8.64 5.49 -5.08
CA ILE A 77 7.45 5.98 -4.37
C ILE A 77 7.10 5.06 -3.20
N PHE A 78 7.14 3.74 -3.38
CA PHE A 78 6.85 2.78 -2.31
C PHE A 78 7.88 2.84 -1.17
N VAL A 79 9.17 2.94 -1.49
CA VAL A 79 10.21 3.12 -0.46
C VAL A 79 10.05 4.44 0.27
N ALA A 80 9.82 5.53 -0.45
CA ALA A 80 9.64 6.84 0.15
C ALA A 80 8.40 6.90 1.06
N ALA A 81 7.26 6.37 0.59
CA ALA A 81 6.03 6.32 1.38
C ALA A 81 6.19 5.45 2.63
N GLY A 82 6.82 4.27 2.51
CA GLY A 82 7.12 3.40 3.64
C GLY A 82 8.04 4.09 4.66
N ALA A 83 9.09 4.79 4.21
CA ALA A 83 9.99 5.54 5.08
C ALA A 83 9.27 6.67 5.82
N VAL A 84 8.43 7.45 5.14
CA VAL A 84 7.61 8.52 5.76
C VAL A 84 6.65 7.95 6.81
N MET A 85 6.04 6.79 6.54
CA MET A 85 5.18 6.11 7.51
C MET A 85 5.95 5.65 8.76
N ILE A 86 7.19 5.17 8.61
CA ILE A 86 8.06 4.77 9.73
C ILE A 86 8.41 5.99 10.58
N ILE A 87 8.78 7.10 9.95
CA ILE A 87 9.12 8.36 10.64
C ILE A 87 7.90 8.96 11.35
N GLY A 88 6.69 8.71 10.84
CA GLY A 88 5.43 9.15 11.43
C GLY A 88 5.06 10.61 11.16
N LYS A 89 5.87 11.38 10.42
CA LYS A 89 5.53 12.74 10.00
C LYS A 89 4.72 12.70 8.71
N LYS A 90 3.60 13.44 8.66
CA LYS A 90 2.68 13.49 7.50
C LYS A 90 2.23 12.11 7.04
N GLN A 91 1.99 11.22 7.99
CA GLN A 91 1.61 9.84 7.75
C GLN A 91 0.28 9.72 7.00
N ASP A 92 -0.68 10.59 7.30
CA ASP A 92 -1.97 10.72 6.62
C ASP A 92 -1.79 11.01 5.12
N LEU A 93 -0.93 11.96 4.78
CA LEU A 93 -0.62 12.29 3.39
C LEU A 93 0.07 11.12 2.67
N ALA A 94 1.10 10.53 3.28
CA ALA A 94 1.81 9.39 2.71
C ALA A 94 0.87 8.20 2.48
N ALA A 95 0.02 7.89 3.45
CA ALA A 95 -0.95 6.79 3.35
C ALA A 95 -2.04 7.08 2.29
N THR A 96 -2.52 8.33 2.19
CA THR A 96 -3.49 8.73 1.16
C THR A 96 -2.89 8.61 -0.24
N LEU A 97 -1.68 9.13 -0.44
CA LEU A 97 -0.98 9.04 -1.73
C LEU A 97 -0.72 7.59 -2.10
N LEU A 98 -0.29 6.78 -1.14
CA LEU A 98 -0.03 5.36 -1.35
C LEU A 98 -1.31 4.60 -1.73
N GLY A 99 -2.41 4.82 -1.00
CA GLY A 99 -3.71 4.21 -1.30
C GLY A 99 -4.22 4.61 -2.69
N SER A 100 -4.16 5.91 -3.02
CA SER A 100 -4.58 6.42 -4.32
C SER A 100 -3.72 5.86 -5.46
N LEU A 101 -2.40 5.79 -5.27
CA LEU A 101 -1.48 5.23 -6.26
C LEU A 101 -1.71 3.74 -6.45
N THR A 102 -1.91 3.00 -5.37
CA THR A 102 -2.18 1.56 -5.40
C THR A 102 -3.51 1.26 -6.10
N LEU A 103 -4.53 2.11 -5.88
CA LEU A 103 -5.80 2.02 -6.59
C LEU A 103 -5.63 2.28 -8.09
N LEU A 104 -4.88 3.32 -8.44
CA LEU A 104 -4.57 3.62 -9.85
C LEU A 104 -3.80 2.46 -10.50
N TYR A 105 -2.83 1.90 -9.80
CA TYR A 105 -2.08 0.73 -10.23
C TYR A 105 -2.99 -0.48 -10.47
N PHE A 106 -3.95 -0.73 -9.58
CA PHE A 106 -4.97 -1.77 -9.76
C PHE A 106 -5.80 -1.54 -11.02
N LEU A 107 -6.35 -0.34 -11.19
CA LEU A 107 -7.21 -0.01 -12.33
C LEU A 107 -6.48 -0.12 -13.66
N LEU A 108 -5.24 0.36 -13.73
CA LEU A 108 -4.49 0.40 -14.99
C LEU A 108 -3.86 -0.95 -15.38
N LEU A 109 -3.41 -1.74 -14.41
CA LEU A 109 -2.69 -2.98 -14.70
C LEU A 109 -3.53 -4.23 -14.45
N TYR A 110 -4.23 -4.30 -13.32
CA TYR A 110 -4.92 -5.54 -12.94
C TYR A 110 -6.29 -5.68 -13.59
N VAL A 111 -7.06 -4.59 -13.70
CA VAL A 111 -8.38 -4.66 -14.36
C VAL A 111 -8.26 -5.17 -15.80
N PRO A 112 -7.39 -4.63 -16.68
CA PRO A 112 -7.23 -5.14 -18.04
C PRO A 112 -6.77 -6.61 -18.08
N ARG A 113 -5.89 -7.01 -17.14
CA ARG A 113 -5.41 -8.39 -17.06
C ARG A 113 -6.49 -9.37 -16.61
N ILE A 114 -7.32 -8.99 -15.65
CA ILE A 114 -8.46 -9.79 -15.20
C ILE A 114 -9.45 -9.96 -16.35
N VAL A 115 -9.80 -8.86 -17.05
CA VAL A 115 -10.73 -8.89 -18.18
C VAL A 115 -10.18 -9.75 -19.34
N GLY A 116 -8.86 -9.69 -19.59
CA GLY A 116 -8.21 -10.50 -20.61
C GLY A 116 -8.04 -11.98 -20.27
N LYS A 117 -8.18 -12.36 -18.97
CA LYS A 117 -7.96 -13.71 -18.46
C LYS A 117 -8.97 -14.07 -17.38
N LEU A 118 -10.25 -13.98 -17.67
CA LEU A 118 -11.34 -14.18 -16.70
C LEU A 118 -11.32 -15.54 -15.97
N HIS A 119 -10.80 -16.59 -16.63
CA HIS A 119 -10.74 -17.95 -16.09
C HIS A 119 -9.41 -18.30 -15.40
N ASP A 120 -8.43 -17.37 -15.41
CA ASP A 120 -7.15 -17.56 -14.74
C ASP A 120 -7.22 -16.99 -13.32
N PRO A 121 -7.06 -17.80 -12.27
CA PRO A 121 -7.14 -17.31 -10.88
C PRO A 121 -5.99 -16.39 -10.48
N GLY A 122 -4.85 -16.42 -11.18
CA GLY A 122 -3.67 -15.63 -10.83
C GLY A 122 -3.90 -14.12 -10.84
N PRO A 123 -4.41 -13.51 -11.93
CA PRO A 123 -4.75 -12.09 -11.97
C PRO A 123 -5.78 -11.67 -10.92
N TRP A 124 -6.79 -12.50 -10.64
CA TRP A 124 -7.79 -12.23 -9.61
C TRP A 124 -7.18 -12.17 -8.22
N THR A 125 -6.38 -13.17 -7.84
CA THR A 125 -5.71 -13.21 -6.54
C THR A 125 -4.84 -11.98 -6.34
N SER A 126 -3.98 -11.67 -7.30
CA SER A 126 -3.10 -10.50 -7.23
C SER A 126 -3.88 -9.18 -7.22
N GLY A 127 -4.99 -9.10 -7.95
CA GLY A 127 -5.86 -7.93 -7.95
C GLY A 127 -6.50 -7.68 -6.58
N PHE A 128 -7.03 -8.72 -5.94
CA PHE A 128 -7.60 -8.59 -4.59
C PHE A 128 -6.53 -8.27 -3.53
N GLU A 129 -5.31 -8.82 -3.65
CA GLU A 129 -4.20 -8.44 -2.79
C GLU A 129 -3.90 -6.94 -2.87
N ILE A 130 -3.83 -6.39 -4.07
CA ILE A 130 -3.60 -4.95 -4.29
C ILE A 130 -4.75 -4.10 -3.75
N LEU A 131 -6.01 -4.52 -3.93
CA LEU A 131 -7.16 -3.82 -3.35
C LEU A 131 -7.15 -3.83 -1.82
N ALA A 132 -6.76 -4.94 -1.21
CA ALA A 132 -6.63 -5.02 0.24
C ALA A 132 -5.53 -4.08 0.77
N LEU A 133 -4.40 -3.97 0.07
CA LEU A 133 -3.34 -3.01 0.39
C LEU A 133 -3.82 -1.56 0.25
N CYS A 134 -4.56 -1.27 -0.83
CA CYS A 134 -5.19 0.03 -1.05
C CYS A 134 -6.12 0.40 0.12
N GLY A 135 -7.04 -0.50 0.47
CA GLY A 135 -7.98 -0.30 1.58
C GLY A 135 -7.26 -0.06 2.91
N SER A 136 -6.24 -0.85 3.22
CA SER A 136 -5.45 -0.69 4.44
C SER A 136 -4.72 0.66 4.49
N ALA A 137 -4.18 1.13 3.37
CA ALA A 137 -3.54 2.45 3.28
C ALA A 137 -4.54 3.59 3.53
N LEU A 138 -5.75 3.51 2.93
CA LEU A 138 -6.78 4.52 3.12
C LEU A 138 -7.34 4.53 4.55
N VAL A 139 -7.48 3.38 5.18
CA VAL A 139 -7.86 3.30 6.60
C VAL A 139 -6.80 3.92 7.48
N LEU A 140 -5.51 3.65 7.21
CA LEU A 140 -4.42 4.29 7.93
C LEU A 140 -4.46 5.81 7.77
N ALA A 141 -4.72 6.31 6.55
CA ALA A 141 -4.87 7.73 6.29
C ALA A 141 -6.00 8.36 7.11
N GLY A 142 -7.16 7.70 7.19
CA GLY A 142 -8.31 8.18 7.95
C GLY A 142 -8.19 8.05 9.47
N SER A 143 -7.33 7.15 9.95
CA SER A 143 -7.14 6.90 11.39
C SER A 143 -6.06 7.79 12.04
N THR A 144 -5.26 8.51 11.25
CA THR A 144 -4.30 9.48 11.78
C THR A 144 -5.01 10.80 12.11
N PRO A 145 -4.82 11.37 13.33
CA PRO A 145 -5.34 12.70 13.62
C PRO A 145 -4.74 13.68 12.60
N ARG A 146 -5.57 14.37 11.85
CA ARG A 146 -5.12 15.53 11.07
C ARG A 146 -4.50 16.51 12.05
N GLU A 147 -3.29 16.96 11.77
CA GLU A 147 -2.76 18.17 12.39
C GLU A 147 -3.56 19.36 11.86
N GLU A 148 -4.81 19.46 12.28
CA GLU A 148 -5.66 20.58 11.98
C GLU A 148 -5.21 21.71 12.90
N ASN A 149 -4.39 22.62 12.34
CA ASN A 149 -4.19 23.99 12.76
C ASN A 149 -4.54 24.31 14.23
N VAL A 150 -3.62 24.04 15.13
CA VAL A 150 -3.50 24.89 16.32
C VAL A 150 -2.85 26.21 15.86
N ARG A 151 -3.60 27.00 15.11
CA ARG A 151 -3.38 28.44 14.98
C ARG A 151 -4.55 29.12 15.66
N VAL A 152 -4.40 29.34 16.93
CA VAL A 152 -5.07 30.42 17.64
C VAL A 152 -3.99 31.27 18.29
#